data_9c0658681c67b041ac8f86ee623b1593
#
_entry.id   9c0658681c67b041ac8f86ee623b1593
#
_cell.length_a   1.000
_cell.length_b   1.000
_cell.length_c   1.000
_cell.angle_alpha   90.00
_cell.angle_beta   90.00
_cell.angle_gamma   90.00
#
_symmetry.space_group_name_H-M   'P 1'
#
loop_
_entity.id
_entity.type
_entity.pdbx_description
1 polymer ?
#
loop_
_entity_poly.entity_id
_entity_poly.type
_entity_poly.pdbx_seq_one_letter_code
_entity_poly.pdbx_strand_id
1 'polypeptide(L)'
;YSLRTINVDSTPDITNNQVQVITVSENLSTADIEQFVTYPVELAMSNLPGVEDIRSVSRFGLSVVTIIFKDDMGTYLPRQLVQEKLEEVRNEIPKDFGTPEMGPITTGLGEIYQYTLVPKDTTRYTPQELRTMQDWIVKRRLSMLPGVVEVNSFGGSIKQYEVALNPERLNAMKVSIGEVYEALSQNNVNTGGAYIEKSHMANFIRGEGLVKSLDDIRNIVVKNNNGRPILIGDIADKVDFGSQVRYGAF
;
A
#
# COMPACT_ATOMS: atom_id res chain seq x y z
N TYR A 1 -9.84 -31.09 -37.61
CA TYR A 1 -10.31 -30.83 -36.24
C TYR A 1 -9.39 -29.84 -35.52
N SER A 2 -8.06 -29.93 -35.64
CA SER A 2 -7.07 -29.08 -34.99
C SER A 2 -7.11 -27.59 -35.41
N LEU A 3 -7.43 -27.31 -36.67
CA LEU A 3 -7.51 -25.93 -37.17
C LEU A 3 -8.65 -25.07 -36.53
N ARG A 4 -9.62 -25.67 -35.84
CA ARG A 4 -10.70 -24.97 -35.13
C ARG A 4 -10.46 -24.82 -33.64
N THR A 5 -9.42 -25.44 -33.13
CA THR A 5 -9.08 -25.45 -31.69
C THR A 5 -7.75 -24.77 -31.36
N ILE A 6 -7.02 -24.31 -32.37
CA ILE A 6 -5.80 -23.52 -32.16
C ILE A 6 -6.23 -22.12 -31.70
N ASN A 7 -5.80 -21.74 -30.49
CA ASN A 7 -5.88 -20.35 -30.04
C ASN A 7 -4.96 -19.52 -30.94
N VAL A 8 -5.55 -18.63 -31.72
CA VAL A 8 -4.80 -17.70 -32.58
C VAL A 8 -4.63 -16.41 -31.77
N ASP A 9 -3.50 -16.28 -31.12
CA ASP A 9 -3.09 -15.01 -30.51
C ASP A 9 -2.49 -14.10 -31.58
N SER A 10 -2.79 -12.81 -31.50
CA SER A 10 -2.32 -11.83 -32.47
C SER A 10 -0.82 -11.58 -32.42
N THR A 11 -0.19 -11.86 -31.28
CA THR A 11 1.26 -11.81 -31.05
C THR A 11 1.66 -12.96 -30.13
N PRO A 12 2.76 -13.71 -30.45
CA PRO A 12 3.27 -14.71 -29.54
C PRO A 12 3.74 -14.04 -28.23
N ASP A 13 3.36 -14.57 -27.09
CA ASP A 13 3.89 -14.14 -25.80
C ASP A 13 5.32 -14.69 -25.66
N ILE A 14 6.29 -13.78 -25.80
CA ILE A 14 7.71 -14.06 -25.60
C ILE A 14 8.20 -13.62 -24.21
N THR A 15 7.29 -13.21 -23.33
CA THR A 15 7.62 -12.81 -21.97
C THR A 15 8.03 -14.04 -21.16
N ASN A 16 9.18 -13.98 -20.52
CA ASN A 16 9.62 -15.03 -19.62
C ASN A 16 8.58 -15.26 -18.51
N ASN A 17 8.46 -16.49 -18.06
CA ASN A 17 7.65 -16.82 -16.88
C ASN A 17 8.31 -16.21 -15.63
N GLN A 18 7.86 -15.03 -15.23
CA GLN A 18 8.52 -14.24 -14.17
C GLN A 18 7.57 -13.83 -13.06
N VAL A 19 8.12 -13.74 -11.86
CA VAL A 19 7.45 -13.17 -10.69
C VAL A 19 8.30 -12.03 -10.16
N GLN A 20 7.67 -10.90 -9.88
CA GLN A 20 8.34 -9.75 -9.29
C GLN A 20 8.00 -9.64 -7.82
N VAL A 21 8.99 -9.34 -7.01
CA VAL A 21 8.86 -8.96 -5.59
C VAL A 21 9.29 -7.51 -5.47
N ILE A 22 8.39 -6.68 -4.99
CA ILE A 22 8.57 -5.23 -4.86
C ILE A 22 8.55 -4.87 -3.39
N THR A 23 9.56 -4.12 -2.95
CA THR A 23 9.59 -3.58 -1.58
C THR A 23 9.79 -2.07 -1.65
N VAL A 24 8.88 -1.34 -1.04
CA VAL A 24 8.97 0.11 -0.89
C VAL A 24 9.41 0.44 0.53
N SER A 25 10.46 1.23 0.67
CA SER A 25 11.01 1.69 1.94
C SER A 25 11.18 3.20 1.90
N GLU A 26 10.59 3.90 2.85
CA GLU A 26 10.44 5.36 2.75
C GLU A 26 11.76 6.15 2.93
N ASN A 27 12.77 5.60 3.60
CA ASN A 27 13.93 6.39 4.01
C ASN A 27 15.30 5.69 3.87
N LEU A 28 15.39 4.59 3.14
CA LEU A 28 16.63 3.85 3.01
C LEU A 28 17.44 4.30 1.78
N SER A 29 18.74 4.41 1.95
CA SER A 29 19.68 4.61 0.85
C SER A 29 19.71 3.38 -0.06
N THR A 30 20.19 3.55 -1.30
CA THR A 30 20.30 2.44 -2.25
C THR A 30 21.17 1.29 -1.69
N ALA A 31 22.25 1.61 -0.99
CA ALA A 31 23.13 0.59 -0.41
C ALA A 31 22.45 -0.17 0.75
N ASP A 32 21.68 0.53 1.60
CA ASP A 32 20.95 -0.10 2.69
C ASP A 32 19.83 -1.00 2.16
N ILE A 33 19.11 -0.54 1.11
CA ILE A 33 18.10 -1.35 0.43
C ILE A 33 18.71 -2.61 -0.17
N GLU A 34 19.84 -2.49 -0.85
CA GLU A 34 20.52 -3.63 -1.42
C GLU A 34 20.92 -4.65 -0.33
N GLN A 35 21.52 -4.19 0.73
CA GLN A 35 22.03 -5.05 1.80
C GLN A 35 20.92 -5.67 2.66
N PHE A 36 19.94 -4.90 3.06
CA PHE A 36 18.96 -5.32 4.08
C PHE A 36 17.61 -5.79 3.51
N VAL A 37 17.34 -5.48 2.24
CA VAL A 37 16.06 -5.82 1.61
C VAL A 37 16.27 -6.70 0.37
N THR A 38 17.04 -6.22 -0.61
CA THR A 38 17.20 -6.92 -1.88
C THR A 38 17.94 -8.24 -1.72
N TYR A 39 19.09 -8.23 -1.07
CA TYR A 39 19.90 -9.43 -0.89
C TYR A 39 19.20 -10.56 -0.08
N PRO A 40 18.54 -10.30 1.04
CA PRO A 40 17.75 -11.34 1.72
C PRO A 40 16.64 -11.95 0.85
N VAL A 41 15.94 -11.12 0.06
CA VAL A 41 14.93 -11.60 -0.90
C VAL A 41 15.57 -12.47 -1.97
N GLU A 42 16.65 -12.03 -2.61
CA GLU A 42 17.36 -12.82 -3.62
C GLU A 42 17.82 -14.17 -3.07
N LEU A 43 18.44 -14.15 -1.90
CA LEU A 43 18.94 -15.38 -1.27
C LEU A 43 17.82 -16.37 -1.00
N ALA A 44 16.70 -15.92 -0.49
CA ALA A 44 15.54 -16.76 -0.21
C ALA A 44 14.91 -17.32 -1.50
N MET A 45 14.84 -16.51 -2.56
CA MET A 45 14.24 -16.91 -3.83
C MET A 45 15.15 -17.82 -4.66
N SER A 46 16.47 -17.78 -4.47
CA SER A 46 17.44 -18.58 -5.22
C SER A 46 17.29 -20.09 -5.03
N ASN A 47 16.71 -20.50 -3.91
CA ASN A 47 16.51 -21.91 -3.57
C ASN A 47 15.15 -22.48 -4.04
N LEU A 48 14.32 -21.68 -4.74
CA LEU A 48 13.05 -22.16 -5.24
C LEU A 48 13.22 -23.11 -6.44
N PRO A 49 12.42 -24.17 -6.51
CA PRO A 49 12.49 -25.10 -7.63
C PRO A 49 12.08 -24.42 -8.93
N GLY A 50 12.83 -24.70 -10.00
CA GLY A 50 12.52 -24.20 -11.34
C GLY A 50 12.95 -22.76 -11.61
N VAL A 51 13.67 -22.10 -10.71
CA VAL A 51 14.28 -20.80 -10.98
C VAL A 51 15.42 -20.95 -11.98
N GLU A 52 15.43 -20.12 -13.01
CA GLU A 52 16.47 -20.06 -14.04
C GLU A 52 17.38 -18.85 -13.85
N ASP A 53 16.82 -17.72 -13.47
CA ASP A 53 17.57 -16.49 -13.28
C ASP A 53 16.89 -15.57 -12.25
N ILE A 54 17.67 -14.74 -11.56
CA ILE A 54 17.17 -13.71 -10.65
C ILE A 54 17.85 -12.40 -11.01
N ARG A 55 17.05 -11.36 -11.20
CA ARG A 55 17.50 -10.02 -11.49
C ARG A 55 16.92 -9.04 -10.49
N SER A 56 17.74 -8.15 -9.99
CA SER A 56 17.27 -7.13 -9.06
C SER A 56 17.64 -5.72 -9.47
N VAL A 57 16.88 -4.78 -8.99
CA VAL A 57 17.12 -3.36 -9.11
C VAL A 57 16.89 -2.71 -7.75
N SER A 58 17.95 -2.18 -7.15
CA SER A 58 17.90 -1.40 -5.92
C SER A 58 18.02 0.09 -6.26
N ARG A 59 17.08 0.88 -5.77
CA ARG A 59 17.08 2.35 -5.86
C ARG A 59 16.76 2.95 -4.51
N PHE A 60 16.92 4.26 -4.38
CA PHE A 60 16.48 4.96 -3.17
C PHE A 60 14.99 4.68 -2.90
N GLY A 61 14.68 4.09 -1.77
CA GLY A 61 13.31 3.77 -1.37
C GLY A 61 12.65 2.60 -2.09
N LEU A 62 13.33 1.87 -2.99
CA LEU A 62 12.70 0.83 -3.80
C LEU A 62 13.64 -0.35 -4.06
N SER A 63 13.16 -1.55 -3.79
CA SER A 63 13.74 -2.81 -4.27
C SER A 63 12.77 -3.52 -5.19
N VAL A 64 13.25 -4.01 -6.32
CA VAL A 64 12.51 -4.86 -7.25
C VAL A 64 13.36 -6.09 -7.55
N VAL A 65 12.90 -7.26 -7.15
CA VAL A 65 13.53 -8.55 -7.44
C VAL A 65 12.65 -9.30 -8.42
N THR A 66 13.19 -9.61 -9.61
CA THR A 66 12.50 -10.37 -10.66
C THR A 66 13.06 -11.77 -10.70
N ILE A 67 12.22 -12.76 -10.42
CA ILE A 67 12.54 -14.19 -10.42
C ILE A 67 12.00 -14.77 -11.70
N ILE A 68 12.88 -15.39 -12.51
CA ILE A 68 12.56 -16.00 -13.78
C ILE A 68 12.51 -17.52 -13.57
N PHE A 69 11.40 -18.12 -13.95
CA PHE A 69 11.14 -19.55 -13.84
C PHE A 69 11.07 -20.20 -15.21
N LYS A 70 11.20 -21.52 -15.22
CA LYS A 70 11.01 -22.34 -16.43
C LYS A 70 9.60 -22.17 -16.97
N ASP A 71 9.48 -22.11 -18.30
CA ASP A 71 8.20 -21.89 -18.98
C ASP A 71 7.19 -23.04 -18.74
N ASP A 72 7.67 -24.25 -18.49
CA ASP A 72 6.83 -25.45 -18.25
C ASP A 72 6.09 -25.43 -16.91
N MET A 73 6.46 -24.54 -15.98
CA MET A 73 5.83 -24.41 -14.66
C MET A 73 4.48 -23.70 -14.68
N GLY A 74 4.13 -23.05 -15.78
CA GLY A 74 2.93 -22.23 -15.86
C GLY A 74 3.00 -20.99 -14.96
N THR A 75 1.95 -20.17 -14.96
CA THR A 75 1.98 -18.84 -14.30
C THR A 75 1.71 -18.90 -12.79
N TYR A 76 0.90 -19.84 -12.33
CA TYR A 76 0.41 -19.81 -10.94
C TYR A 76 1.32 -20.53 -9.95
N LEU A 77 1.95 -21.64 -10.33
CA LEU A 77 2.84 -22.38 -9.43
C LEU A 77 4.05 -21.55 -8.98
N PRO A 78 4.78 -20.84 -9.87
CA PRO A 78 5.83 -19.91 -9.45
C PRO A 78 5.36 -18.88 -8.44
N ARG A 79 4.20 -18.28 -8.64
CA ARG A 79 3.64 -17.28 -7.74
C ARG A 79 3.32 -17.85 -6.37
N GLN A 80 2.79 -19.07 -6.31
CA GLN A 80 2.54 -19.75 -5.04
C GLN A 80 3.84 -20.00 -4.28
N LEU A 81 4.86 -20.53 -4.94
CA LEU A 81 6.18 -20.79 -4.34
C LEU A 81 6.83 -19.51 -3.81
N VAL A 82 6.77 -18.41 -4.60
CA VAL A 82 7.27 -17.11 -4.18
C VAL A 82 6.47 -16.57 -2.98
N GLN A 83 5.14 -16.72 -2.97
CA GLN A 83 4.31 -16.27 -1.86
C GLN A 83 4.63 -17.01 -0.55
N GLU A 84 4.78 -18.32 -0.61
CA GLU A 84 5.16 -19.14 0.56
C GLU A 84 6.52 -18.69 1.11
N LYS A 85 7.49 -18.43 0.24
CA LYS A 85 8.82 -18.01 0.63
C LYS A 85 8.86 -16.57 1.14
N LEU A 86 8.02 -15.70 0.59
CA LEU A 86 7.88 -14.32 1.06
C LEU A 86 7.45 -14.21 2.53
N GLU A 87 6.61 -15.12 3.01
CA GLU A 87 6.20 -15.12 4.42
C GLU A 87 7.39 -15.39 5.36
N GLU A 88 8.36 -16.21 4.95
CA GLU A 88 9.59 -16.43 5.71
C GLU A 88 10.45 -15.16 5.71
N VAL A 89 10.70 -14.59 4.53
CA VAL A 89 11.54 -13.40 4.36
C VAL A 89 11.00 -12.17 5.08
N ARG A 90 9.68 -12.01 5.15
CA ARG A 90 9.04 -10.90 5.90
C ARG A 90 9.43 -10.88 7.37
N ASN A 91 9.74 -12.03 7.95
CA ASN A 91 10.17 -12.12 9.35
C ASN A 91 11.66 -11.79 9.53
N GLU A 92 12.45 -11.87 8.48
CA GLU A 92 13.89 -11.57 8.49
C GLU A 92 14.19 -10.08 8.25
N ILE A 93 13.33 -9.41 7.47
CA ILE A 93 13.48 -7.98 7.19
C ILE A 93 12.89 -7.16 8.34
N PRO A 94 13.64 -6.19 8.90
CA PRO A 94 13.11 -5.30 9.92
C PRO A 94 11.88 -4.52 9.41
N LYS A 95 10.85 -4.40 10.24
CA LYS A 95 9.57 -3.78 9.84
C LYS A 95 9.69 -2.35 9.32
N ASP A 96 10.70 -1.62 9.81
CA ASP A 96 10.97 -0.24 9.39
C ASP A 96 11.59 -0.13 7.98
N PHE A 97 12.02 -1.27 7.41
CA PHE A 97 12.68 -1.33 6.09
C PHE A 97 11.71 -1.64 4.95
N GLY A 98 10.45 -1.69 5.25
CA GLY A 98 9.39 -1.99 4.29
C GLY A 98 8.97 -3.46 4.32
N THR A 99 7.87 -3.74 3.63
CA THR A 99 7.33 -5.10 3.54
C THR A 99 7.45 -5.56 2.09
N PRO A 100 8.12 -6.68 1.80
CA PRO A 100 8.15 -7.23 0.46
C PRO A 100 6.78 -7.75 0.04
N GLU A 101 6.33 -7.33 -1.13
CA GLU A 101 5.06 -7.71 -1.72
C GLU A 101 5.27 -8.29 -3.10
N MET A 102 4.44 -9.26 -3.46
CA MET A 102 4.48 -9.82 -4.80
C MET A 102 3.85 -8.85 -5.80
N GLY A 103 4.59 -8.54 -6.85
CA GLY A 103 4.11 -7.70 -7.94
C GLY A 103 2.98 -8.35 -8.75
N PRO A 104 2.31 -7.55 -9.59
CA PRO A 104 1.27 -8.03 -10.49
C PRO A 104 1.79 -9.05 -11.50
N ILE A 105 0.88 -9.76 -12.17
CA ILE A 105 1.24 -10.63 -13.30
C ILE A 105 1.68 -9.74 -14.46
N THR A 106 2.97 -9.79 -14.78
CA THR A 106 3.58 -8.97 -15.84
C THR A 106 3.83 -9.82 -17.08
N THR A 107 2.79 -10.27 -17.76
CA THR A 107 2.90 -10.80 -19.11
C THR A 107 2.35 -9.77 -20.10
N GLY A 108 2.89 -9.71 -21.32
CA GLY A 108 2.37 -8.82 -22.35
C GLY A 108 0.90 -9.07 -22.69
N LEU A 109 0.39 -10.26 -22.37
CA LEU A 109 -1.00 -10.65 -22.48
C LEU A 109 -1.80 -10.42 -21.18
N GLY A 110 -1.17 -10.02 -20.09
CA GLY A 110 -1.83 -9.74 -18.81
C GLY A 110 -2.62 -8.45 -18.84
N GLU A 111 -2.20 -7.46 -19.63
CA GLU A 111 -2.88 -6.18 -19.78
C GLU A 111 -3.92 -6.26 -20.92
N ILE A 112 -5.09 -6.77 -20.59
CA ILE A 112 -6.16 -6.97 -21.57
C ILE A 112 -6.95 -5.69 -21.89
N TYR A 113 -6.91 -4.70 -21.00
CA TYR A 113 -7.67 -3.47 -21.19
C TYR A 113 -7.05 -2.29 -20.46
N GLN A 114 -6.87 -1.18 -21.15
CA GLN A 114 -6.41 0.09 -20.59
C GLN A 114 -7.50 1.15 -20.78
N TYR A 115 -7.72 1.97 -19.77
CA TYR A 115 -8.67 3.06 -19.83
C TYR A 115 -8.18 4.29 -19.06
N THR A 116 -8.73 5.43 -19.38
CA THR A 116 -8.41 6.70 -18.73
C THR A 116 -9.69 7.30 -18.15
N LEU A 117 -9.62 7.76 -16.90
CA LEU A 117 -10.69 8.55 -16.29
C LEU A 117 -10.53 10.00 -16.68
N VAL A 118 -11.46 10.48 -17.53
CA VAL A 118 -11.49 11.89 -17.95
C VAL A 118 -12.78 12.51 -17.44
N PRO A 119 -12.74 13.58 -16.64
CA PRO A 119 -13.92 14.26 -16.17
C PRO A 119 -14.57 15.01 -17.35
N LYS A 120 -15.90 15.03 -17.41
CA LYS A 120 -16.62 15.85 -18.41
C LYS A 120 -16.38 17.34 -18.19
N ASP A 121 -16.21 17.72 -16.93
CA ASP A 121 -15.90 19.08 -16.50
C ASP A 121 -14.57 19.04 -15.74
N THR A 122 -13.51 19.56 -16.35
CA THR A 122 -12.15 19.57 -15.79
C THR A 122 -11.99 20.51 -14.61
N THR A 123 -12.95 21.43 -14.38
CA THR A 123 -12.92 22.35 -13.26
C THR A 123 -13.51 21.74 -11.98
N ARG A 124 -14.30 20.66 -12.12
CA ARG A 124 -15.04 20.06 -11.02
C ARG A 124 -14.27 18.99 -10.25
N TYR A 125 -13.33 18.31 -10.89
CA TYR A 125 -12.61 17.20 -10.29
C TYR A 125 -11.10 17.39 -10.39
N THR A 126 -10.44 17.26 -9.26
CA THR A 126 -8.98 17.24 -9.18
C THR A 126 -8.43 15.84 -9.54
N PRO A 127 -7.15 15.72 -9.99
CA PRO A 127 -6.52 14.43 -10.21
C PRO A 127 -6.56 13.50 -8.96
N GLN A 128 -6.52 14.07 -7.76
CA GLN A 128 -6.62 13.35 -6.50
C GLN A 128 -8.02 12.74 -6.27
N GLU A 129 -9.07 13.48 -6.62
CA GLU A 129 -10.45 12.99 -6.54
C GLU A 129 -10.71 11.90 -7.57
N LEU A 130 -10.20 12.05 -8.80
CA LEU A 130 -10.28 11.02 -9.83
C LEU A 130 -9.57 9.74 -9.39
N ARG A 131 -8.39 9.87 -8.78
CA ARG A 131 -7.67 8.72 -8.21
C ARG A 131 -8.47 8.05 -7.09
N THR A 132 -9.10 8.83 -6.23
CA THR A 132 -9.97 8.31 -5.17
C THR A 132 -11.17 7.55 -5.75
N MET A 133 -11.82 8.09 -6.79
CA MET A 133 -12.92 7.39 -7.48
C MET A 133 -12.45 6.10 -8.13
N GLN A 134 -11.27 6.12 -8.77
CA GLN A 134 -10.67 4.93 -9.37
C GLN A 134 -10.47 3.84 -8.32
N ASP A 135 -9.80 4.14 -7.21
CA ASP A 135 -9.41 3.14 -6.22
C ASP A 135 -10.62 2.62 -5.40
N TRP A 136 -11.56 3.49 -5.06
CA TRP A 136 -12.68 3.15 -4.18
C TRP A 136 -13.96 2.70 -4.89
N ILE A 137 -14.18 3.11 -6.12
CA ILE A 137 -15.41 2.81 -6.85
C ILE A 137 -15.13 1.91 -8.05
N VAL A 138 -14.29 2.37 -8.99
CA VAL A 138 -14.10 1.69 -10.27
C VAL A 138 -13.32 0.39 -10.09
N LYS A 139 -12.17 0.43 -9.43
CA LYS A 139 -11.35 -0.75 -9.16
C LYS A 139 -12.14 -1.84 -8.45
N ARG A 140 -12.90 -1.49 -7.42
CA ARG A 140 -13.71 -2.47 -6.68
C ARG A 140 -14.76 -3.16 -7.54
N ARG A 141 -15.42 -2.41 -8.44
CA ARG A 141 -16.44 -2.96 -9.34
C ARG A 141 -15.81 -3.85 -10.42
N LEU A 142 -14.70 -3.42 -11.01
CA LEU A 142 -14.01 -4.18 -12.03
C LEU A 142 -13.40 -5.48 -11.46
N SER A 143 -12.84 -5.43 -10.27
CA SER A 143 -12.27 -6.63 -9.62
C SER A 143 -13.31 -7.71 -9.26
N MET A 144 -14.61 -7.37 -9.28
CA MET A 144 -15.68 -8.35 -9.09
C MET A 144 -16.13 -9.03 -10.38
N LEU A 145 -15.64 -8.61 -11.54
CA LEU A 145 -16.00 -9.21 -12.82
C LEU A 145 -15.28 -10.55 -13.01
N PRO A 146 -15.98 -11.60 -13.48
CA PRO A 146 -15.35 -12.87 -13.77
C PRO A 146 -14.23 -12.70 -14.81
N GLY A 147 -13.06 -13.29 -14.55
CA GLY A 147 -11.91 -13.22 -15.44
C GLY A 147 -11.00 -12.02 -15.23
N VAL A 148 -11.37 -11.04 -14.40
CA VAL A 148 -10.49 -9.95 -14.01
C VAL A 148 -9.69 -10.39 -12.79
N VAL A 149 -8.37 -10.54 -12.96
CA VAL A 149 -7.46 -10.96 -11.90
C VAL A 149 -7.02 -9.75 -11.09
N GLU A 150 -6.69 -8.65 -11.75
CA GLU A 150 -6.14 -7.47 -11.11
C GLU A 150 -6.53 -6.19 -11.87
N VAL A 151 -6.64 -5.09 -11.14
CA VAL A 151 -6.87 -3.74 -11.69
C VAL A 151 -5.82 -2.80 -11.10
N ASN A 152 -4.90 -2.35 -11.92
CA ASN A 152 -3.83 -1.44 -11.55
C ASN A 152 -4.18 0.01 -11.89
N SER A 153 -3.73 0.94 -11.07
CA SER A 153 -4.01 2.36 -11.25
C SER A 153 -2.71 3.15 -11.31
N PHE A 154 -2.52 3.90 -12.38
CA PHE A 154 -1.39 4.79 -12.58
C PHE A 154 -1.86 6.25 -12.61
N GLY A 155 -1.04 7.17 -12.12
CA GLY A 155 -1.36 8.59 -12.10
C GLY A 155 -2.28 9.02 -10.96
N GLY A 156 -2.42 10.33 -10.81
CA GLY A 156 -3.09 10.95 -9.68
C GLY A 156 -2.34 10.80 -8.36
N SER A 157 -2.70 11.58 -7.36
CA SER A 157 -2.14 11.47 -6.01
C SER A 157 -3.14 10.77 -5.08
N ILE A 158 -2.64 9.90 -4.21
CA ILE A 158 -3.47 9.26 -3.19
C ILE A 158 -3.85 10.32 -2.15
N LYS A 159 -5.15 10.42 -1.86
CA LYS A 159 -5.65 11.34 -0.84
C LYS A 159 -5.33 10.81 0.55
N GLN A 160 -4.73 11.65 1.36
CA GLN A 160 -4.41 11.35 2.77
C GLN A 160 -4.69 12.55 3.66
N TYR A 161 -4.82 12.30 4.95
CA TYR A 161 -4.85 13.38 5.94
C TYR A 161 -3.43 13.87 6.18
N GLU A 162 -3.24 15.19 6.15
CA GLU A 162 -1.96 15.84 6.38
C GLU A 162 -2.07 16.70 7.65
N VAL A 163 -1.14 16.49 8.58
CA VAL A 163 -0.98 17.28 9.78
C VAL A 163 0.40 17.94 9.73
N ALA A 164 0.46 19.18 9.32
CA ALA A 164 1.70 19.96 9.29
C ALA A 164 1.96 20.55 10.68
N LEU A 165 2.93 20.00 11.39
CA LEU A 165 3.27 20.41 12.76
C LEU A 165 4.13 21.67 12.76
N ASN A 166 3.89 22.57 13.73
CA ASN A 166 4.70 23.75 13.95
C ASN A 166 5.79 23.47 15.01
N PRO A 167 7.07 23.50 14.67
CA PRO A 167 8.16 23.19 15.60
C PRO A 167 8.23 24.15 16.79
N GLU A 168 7.91 25.43 16.58
CA GLU A 168 7.94 26.44 17.65
C GLU A 168 6.84 26.19 18.68
N ARG A 169 5.63 25.85 18.22
CA ARG A 169 4.51 25.50 19.11
C ARG A 169 4.76 24.19 19.84
N LEU A 170 5.34 23.18 19.19
CA LEU A 170 5.75 21.93 19.83
C LEU A 170 6.72 22.20 20.98
N ASN A 171 7.76 23.00 20.74
CA ASN A 171 8.72 23.38 21.75
C ASN A 171 8.10 24.21 22.90
N ALA A 172 7.25 25.18 22.57
CA ALA A 172 6.59 26.03 23.57
C ALA A 172 5.66 25.22 24.49
N MET A 173 4.97 24.21 23.93
CA MET A 173 4.05 23.36 24.70
C MET A 173 4.72 22.08 25.25
N LYS A 174 6.03 21.91 25.01
CA LYS A 174 6.82 20.73 25.43
C LYS A 174 6.18 19.42 24.99
N VAL A 175 5.79 19.35 23.72
CA VAL A 175 5.23 18.19 23.06
C VAL A 175 6.25 17.64 22.06
N SER A 176 6.52 16.37 22.13
CA SER A 176 7.39 15.68 21.17
C SER A 176 6.59 15.17 19.96
N ILE A 177 7.27 14.97 18.83
CA ILE A 177 6.66 14.36 17.63
C ILE A 177 6.15 12.95 17.92
N GLY A 178 6.86 12.20 18.79
CA GLY A 178 6.44 10.87 19.22
C GLY A 178 5.09 10.87 19.97
N GLU A 179 4.88 11.84 20.87
CA GLU A 179 3.58 12.00 21.56
C GLU A 179 2.46 12.32 20.57
N VAL A 180 2.73 13.10 19.54
CA VAL A 180 1.75 13.40 18.47
C VAL A 180 1.41 12.16 17.68
N TYR A 181 2.42 11.38 17.27
CA TYR A 181 2.23 10.14 16.52
C TYR A 181 1.42 9.12 17.34
N GLU A 182 1.74 8.95 18.60
CA GLU A 182 1.01 8.05 19.50
C GLU A 182 -0.45 8.50 19.67
N ALA A 183 -0.68 9.79 19.89
CA ALA A 183 -2.03 10.33 19.99
C ALA A 183 -2.86 10.10 18.72
N LEU A 184 -2.28 10.32 17.53
CA LEU A 184 -2.95 10.07 16.26
C LEU A 184 -3.28 8.59 16.06
N SER A 185 -2.35 7.68 16.39
CA SER A 185 -2.55 6.24 16.23
C SER A 185 -3.61 5.69 17.19
N GLN A 186 -3.63 6.15 18.44
CA GLN A 186 -4.59 5.70 19.44
C GLN A 186 -6.00 6.24 19.22
N ASN A 187 -6.14 7.41 18.62
CA ASN A 187 -7.43 8.05 18.38
C ASN A 187 -8.02 7.76 16.98
N ASN A 188 -7.50 6.76 16.27
CA ASN A 188 -8.03 6.34 14.97
C ASN A 188 -8.30 4.82 14.96
N VAL A 189 -8.89 4.31 16.02
CA VAL A 189 -9.17 2.88 16.18
C VAL A 189 -10.59 2.68 16.70
N ASN A 190 -11.35 1.78 16.06
CA ASN A 190 -12.61 1.31 16.61
C ASN A 190 -12.33 0.25 17.68
N THR A 191 -13.00 0.37 18.80
CA THR A 191 -12.88 -0.58 19.92
C THR A 191 -14.15 -1.42 20.02
N GLY A 192 -14.01 -2.75 20.02
CA GLY A 192 -15.08 -3.66 20.40
C GLY A 192 -15.28 -3.60 21.92
N GLY A 193 -16.53 -3.47 22.34
CA GLY A 193 -16.90 -3.50 23.75
C GLY A 193 -17.58 -4.82 24.12
N ALA A 194 -17.85 -5.01 25.43
CA ALA A 194 -18.69 -6.07 25.92
C ALA A 194 -20.16 -5.81 25.50
N TYR A 195 -21.04 -6.74 25.83
CA TYR A 195 -22.48 -6.56 25.71
C TYR A 195 -23.11 -6.26 27.06
N ILE A 196 -24.19 -5.50 27.03
CA ILE A 196 -25.05 -5.27 28.20
C ILE A 196 -26.34 -6.07 28.04
N GLU A 197 -26.60 -6.99 28.94
CA GLU A 197 -27.91 -7.66 29.02
C GLU A 197 -28.92 -6.74 29.68
N LYS A 198 -29.99 -6.42 28.96
CA LYS A 198 -31.14 -5.69 29.48
C LYS A 198 -32.42 -6.25 28.87
N SER A 199 -33.37 -6.64 29.74
CA SER A 199 -34.68 -7.14 29.31
C SER A 199 -34.59 -8.36 28.36
N HIS A 200 -33.71 -9.33 28.65
CA HIS A 200 -33.47 -10.54 27.84
C HIS A 200 -32.91 -10.27 26.44
N MET A 201 -32.35 -9.08 26.20
CA MET A 201 -31.65 -8.73 24.96
C MET A 201 -30.21 -8.35 25.26
N ALA A 202 -29.28 -8.86 24.43
CA ALA A 202 -27.89 -8.47 24.47
C ALA A 202 -27.67 -7.25 23.58
N ASN A 203 -27.27 -6.12 24.17
CA ASN A 203 -26.91 -4.89 23.47
C ASN A 203 -25.39 -4.81 23.37
N PHE A 204 -24.87 -4.93 22.18
CA PHE A 204 -23.43 -4.82 21.94
C PHE A 204 -22.96 -3.36 22.02
N ILE A 205 -21.89 -3.13 22.75
CA ILE A 205 -21.24 -1.83 22.85
C ILE A 205 -20.15 -1.76 21.77
N ARG A 206 -20.17 -0.70 20.97
CA ARG A 206 -19.13 -0.39 19.99
C ARG A 206 -18.58 1.01 20.25
N GLY A 207 -17.29 1.10 20.49
CA GLY A 207 -16.57 2.39 20.50
C GLY A 207 -16.24 2.80 19.07
N GLU A 208 -16.84 3.89 18.58
CA GLU A 208 -16.48 4.48 17.28
C GLU A 208 -15.38 5.51 17.51
N GLY A 209 -14.14 5.15 17.16
CA GLY A 209 -12.96 6.02 17.30
C GLY A 209 -12.28 6.37 15.97
N LEU A 210 -12.82 5.92 14.82
CA LEU A 210 -12.25 6.29 13.53
C LEU A 210 -12.51 7.75 13.20
N VAL A 211 -11.47 8.42 12.73
CA VAL A 211 -11.53 9.78 12.21
C VAL A 211 -12.44 9.84 10.97
N LYS A 212 -13.42 10.74 10.98
CA LYS A 212 -14.37 10.95 9.87
C LYS A 212 -14.21 12.32 9.21
N SER A 213 -13.62 13.27 9.92
CA SER A 213 -13.46 14.66 9.46
C SER A 213 -12.11 15.25 9.86
N LEU A 214 -11.74 16.36 9.23
CA LEU A 214 -10.55 17.12 9.62
C LEU A 214 -10.68 17.71 11.03
N ASP A 215 -11.90 18.03 11.46
CA ASP A 215 -12.13 18.56 12.79
C ASP A 215 -11.95 17.51 13.88
N ASP A 216 -12.26 16.23 13.59
CA ASP A 216 -11.97 15.14 14.51
C ASP A 216 -10.45 15.06 14.78
N ILE A 217 -9.64 15.21 13.73
CA ILE A 217 -8.18 15.24 13.88
C ILE A 217 -7.72 16.45 14.70
N ARG A 218 -8.25 17.63 14.42
CA ARG A 218 -7.88 18.86 15.15
C ARG A 218 -8.18 18.76 16.64
N ASN A 219 -9.23 18.04 17.00
CA ASN A 219 -9.69 17.88 18.38
C ASN A 219 -9.05 16.71 19.13
N ILE A 220 -8.15 15.94 18.51
CA ILE A 220 -7.40 14.89 19.20
C ILE A 220 -6.53 15.53 20.29
N VAL A 221 -6.65 14.99 21.50
CA VAL A 221 -5.82 15.41 22.66
C VAL A 221 -4.48 14.70 22.58
N VAL A 222 -3.40 15.48 22.50
CA VAL A 222 -2.03 14.96 22.49
C VAL A 222 -1.50 14.80 23.91
N LYS A 223 -1.75 15.80 24.77
CA LYS A 223 -1.22 15.85 26.12
C LYS A 223 -2.15 16.64 27.04
N ASN A 224 -2.17 16.29 28.30
CA ASN A 224 -2.86 17.10 29.31
C ASN A 224 -1.81 17.84 30.16
N ASN A 225 -1.83 19.17 30.11
CA ASN A 225 -0.95 20.01 30.89
C ASN A 225 -1.74 20.70 32.00
N ASN A 226 -1.60 20.20 33.25
CA ASN A 226 -2.27 20.76 34.45
C ASN A 226 -3.79 20.97 34.30
N GLY A 227 -4.49 20.00 33.69
CA GLY A 227 -5.94 20.05 33.50
C GLY A 227 -6.37 20.77 32.21
N ARG A 228 -5.43 21.34 31.44
CA ARG A 228 -5.70 21.90 30.12
C ARG A 228 -5.21 20.94 29.02
N PRO A 229 -6.10 20.41 28.19
CA PRO A 229 -5.71 19.55 27.09
C PRO A 229 -5.00 20.37 26.00
N ILE A 230 -3.94 19.82 25.43
CA ILE A 230 -3.28 20.29 24.23
C ILE A 230 -3.79 19.47 23.06
N LEU A 231 -4.38 20.13 22.08
CA LEU A 231 -4.98 19.50 20.92
C LEU A 231 -4.02 19.51 19.71
N ILE A 232 -4.24 18.61 18.76
CA ILE A 232 -3.51 18.67 17.46
C ILE A 232 -3.65 20.05 16.82
N GLY A 233 -4.84 20.64 16.85
CA GLY A 233 -5.10 21.98 16.30
C GLY A 233 -4.27 23.10 16.95
N ASP A 234 -3.83 22.93 18.20
CA ASP A 234 -3.00 23.92 18.90
C ASP A 234 -1.54 23.90 18.44
N ILE A 235 -1.05 22.75 18.00
CA ILE A 235 0.36 22.50 17.63
C ILE A 235 0.60 22.37 16.11
N ALA A 236 -0.47 22.24 15.33
CA ALA A 236 -0.39 22.18 13.88
C ALA A 236 -0.58 23.57 13.24
N ASP A 237 0.17 23.84 12.17
CA ASP A 237 -0.08 25.00 11.31
C ASP A 237 -1.25 24.71 10.37
N LYS A 238 -1.36 23.46 9.92
CA LYS A 238 -2.40 23.05 8.98
C LYS A 238 -2.83 21.61 9.26
N VAL A 239 -4.13 21.38 9.25
CA VAL A 239 -4.74 20.04 9.19
C VAL A 239 -5.68 20.05 8.00
N ASP A 240 -5.32 19.33 6.95
CA ASP A 240 -6.04 19.33 5.67
C ASP A 240 -5.89 17.98 4.94
N PHE A 241 -6.47 17.87 3.75
CA PHE A 241 -6.18 16.78 2.86
C PHE A 241 -4.90 17.07 2.08
N GLY A 242 -3.94 16.19 2.21
CA GLY A 242 -2.69 16.20 1.48
C GLY A 242 -2.63 15.12 0.41
N SER A 243 -1.51 15.09 -0.28
CA SER A 243 -1.17 14.03 -1.23
C SER A 243 0.02 13.25 -0.71
N GLN A 244 0.04 11.94 -0.97
CA GLN A 244 1.21 11.13 -0.65
C GLN A 244 2.45 11.73 -1.33
N VAL A 245 3.53 11.83 -0.57
CA VAL A 245 4.82 12.25 -1.11
C VAL A 245 5.26 11.25 -2.18
N ARG A 246 5.70 11.75 -3.33
CA ARG A 246 6.24 10.89 -4.38
C ARG A 246 7.70 10.58 -4.07
N TYR A 247 8.02 9.31 -3.97
CA TYR A 247 9.39 8.82 -3.87
C TYR A 247 9.83 8.34 -5.25
N GLY A 248 11.05 8.68 -5.63
CA GLY A 248 11.65 8.25 -6.89
C GLY A 248 12.09 9.41 -7.78
N ALA A 249 12.91 9.08 -8.79
CA ALA A 249 13.34 10.05 -9.78
C ALA A 249 12.19 10.38 -10.76
N PHE A 250 12.09 11.65 -11.11
CA PHE A 250 11.19 12.18 -12.12
C PHE A 250 11.84 12.02 -13.51
#